data_8a56bf1de686ddc6cf0bd974011a8452
#
_entry.id   8a56bf1de686ddc6cf0bd974011a8452
#
_cell.length_a   1.000
_cell.length_b   1.000
_cell.length_c   1.000
_cell.angle_alpha   90.00
_cell.angle_beta   90.00
_cell.angle_gamma   90.00
#
_symmetry.space_group_name_H-M   'P 1'
#
loop_
_entity.id
_entity.type
_entity.pdbx_description
1 polymer ?
#
loop_
_entity_poly.entity_id
_entity_poly.type
_entity_poly.pdbx_seq_one_letter_code
_entity_poly.pdbx_strand_id
1 'polypeptide(L)'
;MSGKAKEVVRRGSGNIFADLGIADAETHLLKARLVSRLQSLIEGRRLTQTQAAEVMGIGQPDVSRMLRGQFRDFSVERLMRFLTAFGCDVDIVIQEKGKKAKAETIRLAPAAE
;
A
#
# COMPACT_ATOMS: atom_id res chain seq x y z
N MET A 1 15.77 -19.59 -1.09
CA MET A 1 15.22 -19.37 -1.08
C MET A 1 14.87 -18.63 -1.39
N SER A 2 14.69 -18.62 -1.31
CA SER A 2 14.23 -18.06 -1.44
C SER A 2 14.00 -17.29 -1.88
N GLY A 3 14.15 -17.09 -1.94
CA GLY A 3 13.91 -16.38 -2.14
C GLY A 3 13.60 -15.79 -2.99
N LYS A 4 13.30 -16.01 -3.38
CA LYS A 4 12.80 -15.56 -4.02
C LYS A 4 12.10 -14.79 -4.02
N ALA A 5 11.93 -14.74 -3.56
CA ALA A 5 11.41 -14.06 -3.32
C ALA A 5 11.24 -13.28 -3.53
N LYS A 6 11.31 -13.03 -3.44
CA LYS A 6 11.18 -12.29 -3.44
C LYS A 6 11.28 -11.35 -3.64
N GLU A 7 11.70 -11.29 -3.68
CA GLU A 7 11.73 -10.48 -3.68
C GLU A 7 11.29 -9.75 -4.21
N VAL A 8 10.90 -9.67 -4.49
CA VAL A 8 10.32 -9.14 -4.85
C VAL A 8 10.28 -8.26 -5.38
N VAL A 9 10.42 -7.92 -5.33
CA VAL A 9 10.42 -7.14 -5.72
C VAL A 9 11.04 -6.87 -6.45
N ARG A 10 11.42 -7.33 -6.84
CA ARG A 10 11.92 -7.32 -7.42
C ARG A 10 12.43 -6.88 -8.17
N ARG A 11 12.65 -6.88 -8.18
CA ARG A 11 13.21 -6.58 -8.82
C ARG A 11 13.44 -5.67 -9.56
N GLY A 12 13.77 -5.23 -9.05
CA GLY A 12 14.27 -4.16 -9.58
C GLY A 12 14.00 -3.92 -10.93
N SER A 13 13.59 -4.70 -11.41
CA SER A 13 13.24 -4.46 -12.73
C SER A 13 11.86 -3.92 -12.83
N GLY A 14 11.66 -2.84 -12.13
CA GLY A 14 10.41 -2.15 -12.19
C GLY A 14 9.99 -1.81 -13.59
N ASN A 15 10.93 -1.58 -14.49
CA ASN A 15 10.61 -1.26 -15.86
C ASN A 15 9.95 -2.41 -16.57
N ILE A 16 10.37 -3.62 -16.29
CA ILE A 16 9.77 -4.79 -16.90
C ILE A 16 8.32 -4.92 -16.45
N PHE A 17 8.08 -4.71 -15.19
CA PHE A 17 6.73 -4.80 -14.65
C PHE A 17 5.83 -3.74 -15.26
N ALA A 18 6.34 -2.55 -15.43
CA ALA A 18 5.56 -1.49 -16.04
C ALA A 18 5.17 -1.84 -17.46
N ASP A 19 6.09 -2.43 -18.19
CA ASP A 19 5.81 -2.81 -19.58
C ASP A 19 4.73 -3.87 -19.65
N LEU A 20 4.73 -4.79 -18.71
CA LEU A 20 3.72 -5.84 -18.69
C LEU A 20 2.38 -5.36 -18.16
N GLY A 21 2.38 -4.31 -17.37
CA GLY A 21 1.16 -3.79 -16.77
C GLY A 21 0.59 -4.63 -15.64
N ILE A 22 1.11 -5.81 -15.43
CA ILE A 22 0.58 -6.71 -14.41
C ILE A 22 1.01 -6.27 -13.03
N ALA A 23 2.30 -6.07 -12.85
CA ALA A 23 2.80 -5.64 -11.56
C ALA A 23 2.35 -4.23 -11.23
N ASP A 24 2.20 -3.37 -12.24
CA ASP A 24 1.70 -2.02 -12.02
C ASP A 24 0.27 -2.05 -11.53
N ALA A 25 -0.57 -2.89 -12.13
CA ALA A 25 -1.95 -3.02 -11.69
C ALA A 25 -2.02 -3.59 -10.27
N GLU A 26 -1.17 -4.55 -9.96
CA GLU A 26 -1.13 -5.12 -8.61
C GLU A 26 -0.69 -4.09 -7.59
N THR A 27 0.32 -3.30 -7.93
CA THR A 27 0.79 -2.24 -7.05
C THR A 27 -0.30 -1.19 -6.85
N HIS A 28 -1.01 -0.85 -7.90
CA HIS A 28 -2.10 0.12 -7.78
C HIS A 28 -3.20 -0.41 -6.88
N LEU A 29 -3.53 -1.69 -7.01
CA LEU A 29 -4.53 -2.29 -6.14
C LEU A 29 -4.08 -2.28 -4.69
N LEU A 30 -2.80 -2.58 -4.43
CA LEU A 30 -2.27 -2.52 -3.08
C LEU A 30 -2.38 -1.11 -2.53
N LYS A 31 -2.01 -0.11 -3.32
CA LYS A 31 -2.14 1.28 -2.88
C LYS A 31 -3.59 1.63 -2.58
N ALA A 32 -4.52 1.18 -3.43
CA ALA A 32 -5.93 1.45 -3.21
C ALA A 32 -6.40 0.86 -1.89
N ARG A 33 -5.92 -0.32 -1.55
CA ARG A 33 -6.31 -0.96 -0.29
C ARG A 33 -5.71 -0.25 0.91
N LEU A 34 -4.47 0.23 0.79
CA LEU A 34 -3.86 1.02 1.87
C LEU A 34 -4.60 2.32 2.07
N VAL A 35 -4.97 2.98 0.97
CA VAL A 35 -5.74 4.23 1.04
C VAL A 35 -7.11 3.98 1.65
N SER A 36 -7.73 2.86 1.31
CA SER A 36 -9.02 2.49 1.89
C SER A 36 -8.92 2.34 3.41
N ARG A 37 -7.83 1.75 3.90
CA ARG A 37 -7.60 1.64 5.35
C ARG A 37 -7.42 3.01 5.98
N LEU A 38 -6.67 3.88 5.32
CA LEU A 38 -6.51 5.25 5.81
C LEU A 38 -7.85 5.97 5.86
N GLN A 39 -8.66 5.82 4.82
CA GLN A 39 -9.97 6.44 4.80
C GLN A 39 -10.84 5.94 5.96
N SER A 40 -10.81 4.64 6.21
CA SER A 40 -11.58 4.09 7.33
C SER A 40 -11.13 4.66 8.67
N LEU A 41 -9.83 4.85 8.85
CA LEU A 41 -9.31 5.43 10.08
C LEU A 41 -9.75 6.88 10.23
N ILE A 42 -9.66 7.64 9.16
CA ILE A 42 -10.03 9.04 9.17
C ILE A 42 -11.53 9.18 9.51
N GLU A 43 -12.36 8.39 8.85
CA GLU A 43 -13.80 8.44 9.07
C GLU A 43 -14.16 7.93 10.46
N GLY A 44 -13.52 6.84 10.88
CA GLY A 44 -13.81 6.25 12.18
C GLY A 44 -13.46 7.16 13.34
N ARG A 45 -12.46 7.99 13.16
CA ARG A 45 -12.04 8.96 14.16
C ARG A 45 -12.68 10.33 13.96
N ARG A 46 -13.52 10.45 12.94
CA ARG A 46 -14.24 11.70 12.63
C ARG A 46 -13.30 12.87 12.42
N LEU A 47 -12.20 12.61 11.74
CA LEU A 47 -11.24 13.65 11.45
C LEU A 47 -11.62 14.38 10.18
N THR A 48 -11.37 15.69 10.18
CA THR A 48 -11.42 16.45 8.94
C THR A 48 -10.18 16.13 8.12
N GLN A 49 -10.20 16.49 6.85
CA GLN A 49 -9.02 16.30 6.01
C GLN A 49 -7.83 17.12 6.54
N THR A 50 -8.09 18.29 7.07
CA THR A 50 -7.02 19.10 7.67
C THR A 50 -6.41 18.40 8.88
N GLN A 51 -7.26 17.82 9.73
CA GLN A 51 -6.77 17.10 10.89
C GLN A 51 -5.99 15.85 10.48
N ALA A 52 -6.50 15.13 9.49
CA ALA A 52 -5.79 13.95 8.97
C ALA A 52 -4.44 14.37 8.39
N ALA A 53 -4.40 15.47 7.66
CA ALA A 53 -3.16 15.97 7.09
C ALA A 53 -2.12 16.24 8.16
N GLU A 54 -2.55 16.80 9.29
CA GLU A 54 -1.64 17.03 10.41
C GLU A 54 -1.05 15.74 10.95
N VAL A 55 -1.88 14.72 11.11
CA VAL A 55 -1.39 13.41 11.56
C VAL A 55 -0.41 12.83 10.56
N MET A 56 -0.72 12.93 9.28
CA MET A 56 0.08 12.32 8.23
C MET A 56 1.32 13.14 7.86
N GLY A 57 1.38 14.39 8.28
CA GLY A 57 2.52 15.24 7.96
C GLY A 57 2.54 15.71 6.52
N ILE A 58 1.40 15.86 5.90
CA ILE A 58 1.29 16.35 4.53
C ILE A 58 0.23 17.44 4.47
N GLY A 59 0.09 18.05 3.31
CA GLY A 59 -0.91 19.09 3.13
C GLY A 59 -2.31 18.54 2.94
N GLN A 60 -3.29 19.34 3.30
CA GLN A 60 -4.68 18.95 3.13
C GLN A 60 -5.01 18.66 1.65
N PRO A 61 -4.49 19.42 0.67
CA PRO A 61 -4.78 19.08 -0.72
C PRO A 61 -4.29 17.69 -1.12
N ASP A 62 -3.19 17.22 -0.53
CA ASP A 62 -2.70 15.88 -0.81
C ASP A 62 -3.62 14.83 -0.22
N VAL A 63 -4.14 15.05 0.99
CA VAL A 63 -5.13 14.15 1.57
C VAL A 63 -6.36 14.10 0.68
N SER A 64 -6.82 15.27 0.23
CA SER A 64 -7.99 15.34 -0.64
C SER A 64 -7.80 14.56 -1.92
N ARG A 65 -6.63 14.72 -2.58
CA ARG A 65 -6.34 13.98 -3.80
C ARG A 65 -6.34 12.49 -3.56
N MET A 66 -5.66 12.08 -2.48
CA MET A 66 -5.54 10.68 -2.15
C MET A 66 -6.90 10.04 -1.95
N LEU A 67 -7.78 10.71 -1.21
CA LEU A 67 -9.09 10.16 -0.91
C LEU A 67 -10.03 10.16 -2.12
N ARG A 68 -9.72 10.97 -3.14
CA ARG A 68 -10.48 10.96 -4.39
C ARG A 68 -9.95 9.92 -5.37
N GLY A 69 -8.97 9.11 -4.98
CA GLY A 69 -8.43 8.10 -5.85
C GLY A 69 -7.19 8.52 -6.61
N GLN A 70 -6.67 9.70 -6.34
CA GLN A 70 -5.49 10.22 -7.02
C GLN A 70 -4.26 9.98 -6.13
N PHE A 71 -3.89 8.71 -6.00
CA PHE A 71 -2.82 8.33 -5.09
C PHE A 71 -1.65 7.64 -5.80
N ARG A 72 -1.61 7.72 -7.12
CA ARG A 72 -0.57 7.04 -7.89
C ARG A 72 0.82 7.52 -7.51
N ASP A 73 0.94 8.79 -7.16
CA ASP A 73 2.23 9.39 -6.83
C ASP A 73 2.75 8.99 -5.46
N PHE A 74 1.91 8.45 -4.61
CA PHE A 74 2.34 8.02 -3.30
C PHE A 74 2.93 6.63 -3.40
N SER A 75 4.11 6.42 -2.83
CA SER A 75 4.70 5.10 -2.80
C SER A 75 3.99 4.23 -1.78
N VAL A 76 4.11 2.92 -1.96
CA VAL A 76 3.57 1.97 -0.98
C VAL A 76 4.17 2.24 0.39
N GLU A 77 5.49 2.47 0.45
CA GLU A 77 6.13 2.74 1.73
C GLU A 77 5.54 3.97 2.39
N ARG A 78 5.32 5.02 1.62
CA ARG A 78 4.77 6.25 2.18
C ARG A 78 3.37 6.04 2.73
N LEU A 79 2.55 5.28 2.01
CA LEU A 79 1.20 4.96 2.48
C LEU A 79 1.25 4.13 3.76
N MET A 80 2.20 3.20 3.86
CA MET A 80 2.36 2.43 5.08
C MET A 80 2.78 3.33 6.25
N ARG A 81 3.64 4.31 5.99
CA ARG A 81 4.06 5.23 7.05
C ARG A 81 2.91 6.10 7.53
N PHE A 82 1.99 6.46 6.64
CA PHE A 82 0.80 7.17 7.07
C PHE A 82 -0.01 6.32 8.06
N LEU A 83 -0.12 5.02 7.79
CA LEU A 83 -0.83 4.13 8.70
C LEU A 83 -0.14 4.07 10.06
N THR A 84 1.19 4.03 10.08
CA THR A 84 1.90 4.04 11.36
C THR A 84 1.69 5.35 12.10
N ALA A 85 1.56 6.46 11.37
CA ALA A 85 1.28 7.75 12.01
C ALA A 85 -0.08 7.75 12.69
N PHE A 86 -1.02 6.95 12.21
CA PHE A 86 -2.31 6.77 12.86
C PHE A 86 -2.28 5.73 13.98
N GLY A 87 -1.10 5.19 14.28
CA GLY A 87 -0.96 4.24 15.36
C GLY A 87 -1.14 2.79 14.97
N CYS A 88 -1.16 2.50 13.68
CA CYS A 88 -1.25 1.13 13.22
C CYS A 88 0.12 0.47 13.17
N ASP A 89 0.17 -0.81 13.48
CA ASP A 89 1.36 -1.61 13.20
C ASP A 89 1.22 -2.17 11.80
N VAL A 90 2.29 -2.08 11.03
CA VAL A 90 2.30 -2.60 9.67
C VAL A 90 3.34 -3.72 9.63
N ASP A 91 2.87 -4.93 9.43
CA ASP A 91 3.73 -6.11 9.36
C ASP A 91 3.84 -6.57 7.93
N ILE A 92 5.05 -6.91 7.52
CA ILE A 92 5.29 -7.44 6.19
C ILE A 92 5.56 -8.92 6.34
N VAL A 93 4.70 -9.72 5.70
CA VAL A 93 4.79 -11.16 5.77
C VAL A 93 5.26 -11.68 4.42
N ILE A 94 6.32 -12.46 4.46
CA ILE A 94 6.86 -13.07 3.25
C ILE A 94 6.63 -14.56 3.34
N GLN A 95 5.95 -15.10 2.36
CA GLN A 95 5.62 -16.51 2.33
C GLN A 95 6.12 -17.12 1.03
N GLU A 96 6.69 -18.31 1.15
CA GLU A 96 7.04 -19.07 -0.03
C GLU A 96 5.78 -19.68 -0.61
N LYS A 97 5.66 -19.62 -1.94
CA LYS A 97 4.54 -20.24 -2.62
C LYS A 97 4.69 -21.74 -2.65
N GLY A 98 3.58 -22.43 -2.63
CA GLY A 98 3.57 -23.83 -2.92
C GLY A 98 3.85 -24.08 -4.40
N LYS A 99 4.09 -25.33 -4.72
CA LYS A 99 4.44 -25.70 -6.10
C LYS A 99 3.35 -25.35 -7.10
N LYS A 100 2.11 -25.30 -6.67
CA LYS A 100 0.99 -25.04 -7.55
C LYS A 100 0.66 -23.57 -7.71
N ALA A 101 1.37 -22.70 -7.00
CA ALA A 101 1.14 -21.30 -7.13
C ALA A 101 1.59 -20.82 -8.50
N LYS A 102 0.77 -19.99 -9.12
CA LYS A 102 1.00 -19.64 -10.52
C LYS A 102 1.49 -18.22 -10.71
N ALA A 103 1.28 -17.34 -9.77
CA ALA A 103 1.65 -15.95 -9.95
C ALA A 103 2.26 -15.41 -8.69
N GLU A 104 3.15 -14.46 -8.87
CA GLU A 104 3.71 -13.71 -7.76
C GLU A 104 2.71 -12.65 -7.36
N THR A 105 2.54 -12.46 -6.07
CA THR A 105 1.58 -11.49 -5.59
C THR A 105 2.15 -10.65 -4.48
N ILE A 106 1.75 -9.40 -4.49
CA ILE A 106 1.94 -8.50 -3.36
C ILE A 106 0.54 -8.01 -3.00
N ARG A 107 0.11 -8.33 -1.80
CA ARG A 107 -1.24 -7.98 -1.41
C ARG A 107 -1.30 -7.67 0.07
N LEU A 108 -2.36 -7.02 0.46
CA LEU A 108 -2.63 -6.71 1.86
C LEU A 108 -3.25 -7.95 2.50
N ALA A 109 -2.61 -8.45 3.55
CA ALA A 109 -3.13 -9.59 4.27
C ALA A 109 -4.34 -9.18 5.11
N PRO A 110 -5.23 -10.13 5.42
CA PRO A 110 -6.33 -9.83 6.32
C PRO A 110 -5.80 -9.40 7.68
N ALA A 111 -6.51 -8.47 8.30
CA ALA A 111 -6.11 -7.99 9.62
C ALA A 111 -6.19 -9.12 10.63
N ALA A 112 -5.21 -9.16 11.53
CA ALA A 112 -5.24 -10.11 12.64
C ALA A 112 -6.28 -9.65 13.65
N GLU A 113 -6.96 -10.61 14.26
CA GLU A 113 -7.99 -10.31 15.23
C GLU A 113 -7.47 -10.38 16.65
#